data_5f4569c0892b28ba2f5faea06454568a
#
_entry.id   5f4569c0892b28ba2f5faea06454568a
#
_cell.length_a   1.000
_cell.length_b   1.000
_cell.length_c   1.000
_cell.angle_alpha   90.00
_cell.angle_beta   90.00
_cell.angle_gamma   90.00
#
_symmetry.space_group_name_H-M   'P 1'
#
loop_
_entity.id
_entity.type
_entity.pdbx_description
1 polymer ?
#
loop_
_entity_poly.entity_id
_entity_poly.type
_entity_poly.pdbx_seq_one_letter_code
_entity_poly.pdbx_strand_id
1 'polypeptide(L)'
;MKALFVALALPLLLAPALTSPAAAEGSAGEFDYYVLSLSWAPSWCRSAEDTRDSNSCDPGRRTGFTVHGLWPQYEAGWPDNCPTTEPNPSRRDTREMVDLMGSSGLAWYQWRKHGRCSGLSASTYFDEIRRATTKIQIPELFSRLNRDVALRAPIIEDAFIESNPGLTRNGITVTCQGGNLQEVRICLTRDLQPRDCAPDSRRDCTSTMTMPAPR
;
A
#
# COMPACT_ATOMS: atom_id res chain seq x y z
N MET A 1 63.65 39.33 -15.83
CA MET A 1 62.85 38.72 -14.78
C MET A 1 61.61 38.07 -15.46
N LYS A 2 61.60 36.75 -15.60
CA LYS A 2 60.49 36.00 -16.22
C LYS A 2 59.66 35.37 -15.09
N ALA A 3 58.41 35.82 -14.95
CA ALA A 3 57.46 35.26 -13.95
C ALA A 3 56.84 34.00 -14.51
N LEU A 4 57.02 32.89 -13.78
CA LEU A 4 56.42 31.59 -14.08
C LEU A 4 55.03 31.52 -13.40
N PHE A 5 53.97 31.48 -14.19
CA PHE A 5 52.62 31.18 -13.67
C PHE A 5 52.41 29.69 -13.62
N VAL A 6 52.32 29.13 -12.42
CA VAL A 6 51.90 27.74 -12.18
C VAL A 6 50.39 27.71 -12.06
N ALA A 7 49.73 27.14 -13.04
CA ALA A 7 48.29 26.89 -12.99
C ALA A 7 48.01 25.61 -12.16
N LEU A 8 47.35 25.79 -11.02
CA LEU A 8 46.91 24.70 -10.17
C LEU A 8 45.59 24.18 -10.75
N ALA A 9 45.58 22.99 -11.34
CA ALA A 9 44.39 22.27 -11.77
C ALA A 9 43.74 21.54 -10.58
N LEU A 10 42.58 22.00 -10.16
CA LEU A 10 41.77 21.38 -9.11
C LEU A 10 40.98 20.19 -9.71
N PRO A 11 41.10 18.94 -9.23
CA PRO A 11 40.29 17.85 -9.74
C PRO A 11 38.84 18.01 -9.27
N LEU A 12 37.91 18.07 -10.22
CA LEU A 12 36.47 18.08 -10.00
C LEU A 12 36.02 16.65 -9.64
N LEU A 13 35.79 16.37 -8.36
CA LEU A 13 35.23 15.10 -7.89
C LEU A 13 33.75 15.06 -8.27
N LEU A 14 33.41 14.33 -9.33
CA LEU A 14 32.02 13.96 -9.65
C LEU A 14 31.51 12.94 -8.62
N ALA A 15 30.70 13.38 -7.68
CA ALA A 15 29.97 12.47 -6.80
C ALA A 15 28.87 11.74 -7.60
N PRO A 16 28.75 10.41 -7.49
CA PRO A 16 27.63 9.69 -8.13
C PRO A 16 26.31 10.16 -7.52
N ALA A 17 25.42 10.67 -8.35
CA ALA A 17 24.05 10.98 -7.96
C ALA A 17 23.34 9.65 -7.64
N LEU A 18 22.96 9.45 -6.38
CA LEU A 18 22.05 8.37 -5.97
C LEU A 18 20.67 8.70 -6.56
N THR A 19 20.37 8.15 -7.72
CA THR A 19 19.03 8.22 -8.29
C THR A 19 18.11 7.31 -7.47
N SER A 20 17.20 7.91 -6.69
CA SER A 20 16.05 7.18 -6.15
C SER A 20 15.28 6.58 -7.34
N PRO A 21 14.83 5.31 -7.27
CA PRO A 21 13.99 4.76 -8.31
C PRO A 21 12.71 5.62 -8.41
N ALA A 22 12.58 6.33 -9.53
CA ALA A 22 11.34 7.00 -9.88
C ALA A 22 10.32 5.92 -10.24
N ALA A 23 9.04 6.14 -9.87
CA ALA A 23 7.95 5.35 -10.45
C ALA A 23 8.10 5.39 -11.97
N ALA A 24 8.25 4.24 -12.60
CA ALA A 24 8.30 4.18 -14.06
C ALA A 24 6.88 4.45 -14.58
N GLU A 25 6.73 5.34 -15.58
CA GLU A 25 5.51 5.35 -16.39
C GLU A 25 5.41 3.97 -17.05
N GLY A 26 4.62 3.06 -16.43
CA GLY A 26 4.48 1.68 -16.87
C GLY A 26 3.42 1.54 -17.94
N SER A 27 3.51 0.48 -18.74
CA SER A 27 2.46 0.09 -19.67
C SER A 27 1.32 -0.61 -18.92
N ALA A 28 0.07 -0.29 -19.27
CA ALA A 28 -1.08 -0.98 -18.68
C ALA A 28 -1.04 -2.49 -19.00
N GLY A 29 -1.20 -3.31 -17.96
CA GLY A 29 -1.15 -4.77 -18.06
C GLY A 29 0.24 -5.39 -17.93
N GLU A 30 1.30 -4.59 -17.93
CA GLU A 30 2.67 -5.04 -17.73
C GLU A 30 3.06 -4.86 -16.26
N PHE A 31 3.02 -5.94 -15.50
CA PHE A 31 3.44 -5.99 -14.10
C PHE A 31 3.64 -7.46 -13.68
N ASP A 32 4.36 -7.69 -12.59
CA ASP A 32 4.74 -9.04 -12.17
C ASP A 32 3.78 -9.62 -11.12
N TYR A 33 3.33 -8.81 -10.16
CA TYR A 33 2.48 -9.25 -9.06
C TYR A 33 1.65 -8.10 -8.48
N TYR A 34 0.78 -8.41 -7.52
CA TYR A 34 -0.01 -7.42 -6.78
C TYR A 34 0.46 -7.27 -5.35
N VAL A 35 0.33 -6.07 -4.81
CA VAL A 35 0.29 -5.80 -3.36
C VAL A 35 -1.12 -5.45 -2.96
N LEU A 36 -1.75 -6.28 -2.12
CA LEU A 36 -2.97 -5.92 -1.41
C LEU A 36 -2.58 -5.11 -0.17
N SER A 37 -2.99 -3.84 -0.13
CA SER A 37 -2.76 -2.96 1.02
C SER A 37 -4.02 -2.80 1.86
N LEU A 38 -3.88 -3.09 3.16
CA LEU A 38 -4.93 -2.98 4.17
C LEU A 38 -4.55 -1.87 5.16
N SER A 39 -5.27 -0.76 5.15
CA SER A 39 -5.06 0.34 6.10
C SER A 39 -5.72 0.06 7.44
N TRP A 40 -5.04 0.40 8.53
CA TRP A 40 -5.65 0.41 9.85
C TRP A 40 -6.46 1.70 10.04
N ALA A 41 -7.77 1.62 9.82
CA ALA A 41 -8.66 2.78 9.84
C ALA A 41 -8.57 3.63 11.12
N PRO A 42 -8.44 3.07 12.36
CA PRO A 42 -8.32 3.90 13.55
C PRO A 42 -7.08 4.80 13.57
N SER A 43 -5.96 4.38 12.99
CA SER A 43 -4.76 5.22 12.88
C SER A 43 -4.97 6.34 11.88
N TRP A 44 -5.56 6.02 10.71
CA TRP A 44 -5.86 7.01 9.70
C TRP A 44 -6.85 8.05 10.21
N CYS A 45 -7.94 7.63 10.88
CA CYS A 45 -8.93 8.54 11.44
C CYS A 45 -8.39 9.48 12.53
N ARG A 46 -7.29 9.11 13.20
CA ARG A 46 -6.61 9.98 14.17
C ARG A 46 -5.71 11.02 13.52
N SER A 47 -5.14 10.71 12.35
CA SER A 47 -4.15 11.54 11.67
C SER A 47 -4.73 12.40 10.55
N ALA A 48 -5.89 12.04 10.01
CA ALA A 48 -6.52 12.76 8.92
C ALA A 48 -7.13 14.09 9.40
N GLU A 49 -6.86 15.17 8.68
CA GLU A 49 -7.43 16.49 8.98
C GLU A 49 -8.91 16.56 8.64
N ASP A 50 -9.35 15.82 7.63
CA ASP A 50 -10.73 15.74 7.20
C ASP A 50 -11.15 14.27 6.94
N THR A 51 -12.10 13.81 7.72
CA THR A 51 -12.62 12.42 7.66
C THR A 51 -14.08 12.35 7.21
N ARG A 52 -14.70 13.48 6.84
CA ARG A 52 -16.15 13.58 6.52
C ARG A 52 -16.59 12.66 5.39
N ASP A 53 -15.72 12.40 4.42
CA ASP A 53 -16.01 11.53 3.27
C ASP A 53 -15.63 10.06 3.51
N SER A 54 -15.32 9.68 4.76
CA SER A 54 -14.94 8.31 5.09
C SER A 54 -15.85 7.69 6.12
N ASN A 55 -16.67 6.74 5.70
CA ASN A 55 -17.51 5.94 6.60
C ASN A 55 -16.68 5.13 7.61
N SER A 56 -15.40 4.94 7.35
CA SER A 56 -14.51 4.17 8.25
C SER A 56 -14.25 4.88 9.58
N CYS A 57 -14.49 6.20 9.65
CA CYS A 57 -14.29 7.01 10.84
C CYS A 57 -15.59 7.31 11.59
N ASP A 58 -16.73 6.80 11.13
CA ASP A 58 -18.02 7.02 11.79
C ASP A 58 -18.02 6.44 13.21
N PRO A 59 -18.42 7.22 14.22
CA PRO A 59 -18.51 6.75 15.59
C PRO A 59 -19.40 5.50 15.74
N GLY A 60 -18.92 4.51 16.47
CA GLY A 60 -19.66 3.28 16.73
C GLY A 60 -19.58 2.22 15.63
N ARG A 61 -19.00 2.52 14.50
CA ARG A 61 -18.82 1.56 13.40
C ARG A 61 -17.74 0.51 13.69
N ARG A 62 -16.82 0.84 14.59
CA ARG A 62 -15.70 -0.02 15.03
C ARG A 62 -14.90 -0.61 13.86
N THR A 63 -14.67 0.20 12.84
CA THR A 63 -13.91 -0.21 11.65
C THR A 63 -12.45 -0.50 12.02
N GLY A 64 -11.97 -1.68 11.67
CA GLY A 64 -10.59 -2.11 11.81
C GLY A 64 -9.79 -1.90 10.53
N PHE A 65 -9.39 -2.99 9.88
CA PHE A 65 -8.75 -2.91 8.57
C PHE A 65 -9.76 -2.58 7.46
N THR A 66 -9.36 -1.68 6.58
CA THR A 66 -10.05 -1.35 5.32
C THR A 66 -9.08 -1.55 4.15
N VAL A 67 -9.61 -1.80 2.98
CA VAL A 67 -8.76 -1.90 1.78
C VAL A 67 -8.28 -0.51 1.38
N HIS A 68 -6.96 -0.34 1.31
CA HIS A 68 -6.39 0.84 0.68
C HIS A 68 -6.37 0.67 -0.84
N GLY A 69 -5.89 -0.46 -1.33
CA GLY A 69 -5.85 -0.76 -2.76
C GLY A 69 -5.24 -2.12 -3.08
N LEU A 70 -5.25 -2.44 -4.35
CA LEU A 70 -4.56 -3.59 -4.95
C LEU A 70 -3.61 -3.05 -6.02
N TRP A 71 -2.32 -3.08 -5.73
CA TRP A 71 -1.33 -2.34 -6.51
C TRP A 71 -0.50 -3.25 -7.40
N PRO A 72 -0.54 -3.11 -8.73
CA PRO A 72 0.44 -3.74 -9.61
C PRO A 72 1.87 -3.37 -9.21
N GLN A 73 2.77 -4.33 -9.24
CA GLN A 73 4.19 -4.17 -8.86
C GLN A 73 5.07 -4.85 -9.90
N TYR A 74 6.30 -4.36 -10.04
CA TYR A 74 7.40 -5.09 -10.69
C TYR A 74 8.25 -5.80 -9.64
N GLU A 75 9.11 -6.73 -10.05
CA GLU A 75 10.13 -7.30 -9.16
C GLU A 75 11.13 -6.23 -8.65
N ALA A 76 11.19 -5.08 -9.31
CA ALA A 76 11.90 -3.89 -8.86
C ALA A 76 11.10 -2.64 -9.23
N GLY A 77 10.59 -1.90 -8.23
CA GLY A 77 9.73 -0.74 -8.41
C GLY A 77 8.27 -1.10 -8.69
N TRP A 78 7.53 -0.12 -9.15
CA TRP A 78 6.09 -0.24 -9.42
C TRP A 78 5.65 0.70 -10.54
N PRO A 79 4.66 0.30 -11.34
CA PRO A 79 4.01 1.22 -12.27
C PRO A 79 3.00 2.10 -11.52
N ASP A 80 2.87 3.37 -11.91
CA ASP A 80 1.78 4.22 -11.48
C ASP A 80 1.28 5.12 -12.61
N ASN A 81 0.06 5.61 -12.50
CA ASN A 81 -0.57 6.54 -13.45
C ASN A 81 -0.48 6.10 -14.92
N CYS A 82 -0.45 4.79 -15.21
CA CYS A 82 -0.27 4.24 -16.54
C CYS A 82 -1.27 4.84 -17.54
N PRO A 83 -0.82 5.15 -18.78
CA PRO A 83 -1.71 5.46 -19.88
C PRO A 83 -2.64 4.28 -20.15
N THR A 84 -3.92 4.54 -20.40
CA THR A 84 -4.91 3.51 -20.74
C THR A 84 -6.02 4.11 -21.58
N THR A 85 -6.60 3.30 -22.46
CA THR A 85 -7.82 3.63 -23.22
C THR A 85 -9.09 3.29 -22.44
N GLU A 86 -8.96 2.58 -21.30
CA GLU A 86 -10.09 2.22 -20.47
C GLU A 86 -10.74 3.47 -19.86
N PRO A 87 -12.07 3.56 -19.88
CA PRO A 87 -12.78 4.68 -19.30
C PRO A 87 -12.60 4.75 -17.78
N ASN A 88 -12.67 5.95 -17.25
CA ASN A 88 -12.70 6.12 -15.79
C ASN A 88 -13.97 5.52 -15.19
N PRO A 89 -13.92 5.04 -13.92
CA PRO A 89 -15.09 4.48 -13.25
C PRO A 89 -16.22 5.50 -13.13
N SER A 90 -17.44 5.01 -13.20
CA SER A 90 -18.60 5.83 -12.92
C SER A 90 -18.70 6.15 -11.40
N ARG A 91 -19.55 7.12 -11.05
CA ARG A 91 -19.89 7.40 -9.64
C ARG A 91 -20.54 6.20 -8.95
N ARG A 92 -21.21 5.33 -9.70
CA ARG A 92 -21.79 4.11 -9.16
C ARG A 92 -20.70 3.12 -8.78
N ASP A 93 -19.77 2.83 -9.69
CA ASP A 93 -18.69 1.88 -9.45
C ASP A 93 -17.85 2.25 -8.22
N THR A 94 -17.50 3.55 -8.08
CA THR A 94 -16.75 4.01 -6.91
C THR A 94 -17.55 3.98 -5.61
N ARG A 95 -18.88 4.22 -5.65
CA ARG A 95 -19.74 4.10 -4.46
C ARG A 95 -19.89 2.64 -4.00
N GLU A 96 -19.93 1.71 -4.92
CA GLU A 96 -19.97 0.28 -4.60
C GLU A 96 -18.75 -0.19 -3.83
N MET A 97 -17.61 0.53 -3.91
CA MET A 97 -16.38 0.21 -3.16
C MET A 97 -16.32 0.78 -1.74
N VAL A 98 -17.30 1.58 -1.32
CA VAL A 98 -17.29 2.25 0.00
C VAL A 98 -17.34 1.26 1.17
N ASP A 99 -17.94 0.10 0.99
CA ASP A 99 -18.00 -0.98 1.99
C ASP A 99 -16.61 -1.52 2.36
N LEU A 100 -15.71 -1.62 1.37
CA LEU A 100 -14.34 -2.13 1.56
C LEU A 100 -13.33 -1.01 1.85
N MET A 101 -13.45 0.12 1.14
CA MET A 101 -12.45 1.17 1.12
C MET A 101 -12.82 2.39 1.99
N GLY A 102 -14.05 2.47 2.47
CA GLY A 102 -14.55 3.54 3.32
C GLY A 102 -14.91 4.84 2.58
N SER A 103 -14.43 5.04 1.35
CA SER A 103 -14.65 6.28 0.59
C SER A 103 -14.66 6.02 -0.92
N SER A 104 -15.62 6.63 -1.63
CA SER A 104 -15.67 6.61 -3.09
C SER A 104 -14.53 7.44 -3.72
N GLY A 105 -14.07 8.48 -3.03
CA GLY A 105 -12.93 9.29 -3.44
C GLY A 105 -11.64 8.47 -3.44
N LEU A 106 -11.45 7.60 -2.42
CA LEU A 106 -10.32 6.68 -2.37
C LEU A 106 -10.37 5.69 -3.54
N ALA A 107 -11.53 5.09 -3.82
CA ALA A 107 -11.69 4.17 -4.94
C ALA A 107 -11.32 4.83 -6.28
N TRP A 108 -11.78 6.07 -6.51
CA TRP A 108 -11.40 6.86 -7.68
C TRP A 108 -9.89 7.09 -7.77
N TYR A 109 -9.26 7.50 -6.65
CA TYR A 109 -7.82 7.74 -6.59
C TYR A 109 -7.02 6.47 -6.88
N GLN A 110 -7.42 5.34 -6.28
CA GLN A 110 -6.74 4.05 -6.47
C GLN A 110 -6.84 3.55 -7.92
N TRP A 111 -7.98 3.74 -8.57
CA TRP A 111 -8.10 3.48 -10.00
C TRP A 111 -7.10 4.32 -10.80
N ARG A 112 -7.09 5.63 -10.59
CA ARG A 112 -6.23 6.52 -11.36
C ARG A 112 -4.76 6.21 -11.19
N LYS A 113 -4.34 5.94 -9.97
CA LYS A 113 -2.92 5.75 -9.65
C LYS A 113 -2.44 4.34 -10.00
N HIS A 114 -3.21 3.32 -9.64
CA HIS A 114 -2.78 1.92 -9.67
C HIS A 114 -3.64 1.05 -10.60
N GLY A 115 -4.95 1.21 -10.56
CA GLY A 115 -5.89 0.36 -11.31
C GLY A 115 -5.65 0.40 -12.81
N ARG A 116 -5.36 1.56 -13.37
CA ARG A 116 -5.02 1.74 -14.79
C ARG A 116 -3.83 0.88 -15.22
N CYS A 117 -2.90 0.63 -14.32
CA CYS A 117 -1.71 -0.17 -14.58
C CYS A 117 -2.00 -1.67 -14.63
N SER A 118 -3.15 -2.12 -14.14
CA SER A 118 -3.54 -3.53 -14.22
C SER A 118 -3.88 -4.00 -15.63
N GLY A 119 -4.17 -3.08 -16.57
CA GLY A 119 -4.67 -3.41 -17.90
C GLY A 119 -6.12 -3.85 -17.95
N LEU A 120 -6.83 -3.79 -16.80
CA LEU A 120 -8.24 -4.14 -16.67
C LEU A 120 -9.13 -2.91 -16.88
N SER A 121 -10.43 -3.11 -17.13
CA SER A 121 -11.41 -2.05 -16.98
C SER A 121 -11.58 -1.66 -15.50
N ALA A 122 -12.13 -0.48 -15.22
CA ALA A 122 -12.33 -0.01 -13.85
C ALA A 122 -13.22 -0.97 -13.03
N SER A 123 -14.31 -1.47 -13.61
CA SER A 123 -15.19 -2.43 -12.96
C SER A 123 -14.48 -3.75 -12.65
N THR A 124 -13.76 -4.30 -13.63
CA THR A 124 -13.00 -5.54 -13.45
C THR A 124 -11.89 -5.38 -12.40
N TYR A 125 -11.22 -4.23 -12.36
CA TYR A 125 -10.22 -3.94 -11.32
C TYR A 125 -10.85 -3.89 -9.92
N PHE A 126 -12.03 -3.30 -9.76
CA PHE A 126 -12.74 -3.29 -8.48
C PHE A 126 -13.22 -4.68 -8.08
N ASP A 127 -13.66 -5.49 -9.03
CA ASP A 127 -13.96 -6.91 -8.78
C ASP A 127 -12.70 -7.68 -8.33
N GLU A 128 -11.55 -7.36 -8.91
CA GLU A 128 -10.27 -7.97 -8.52
C GLU A 128 -9.85 -7.58 -7.11
N ILE A 129 -10.07 -6.33 -6.68
CA ILE A 129 -9.90 -5.90 -5.28
C ILE A 129 -10.80 -6.75 -4.36
N ARG A 130 -12.07 -6.94 -4.69
CA ARG A 130 -13.00 -7.75 -3.90
C ARG A 130 -12.52 -9.20 -3.80
N ARG A 131 -12.12 -9.78 -4.92
CA ARG A 131 -11.56 -11.15 -4.96
C ARG A 131 -10.30 -11.26 -4.11
N ALA A 132 -9.36 -10.33 -4.20
CA ALA A 132 -8.16 -10.32 -3.38
C ALA A 132 -8.50 -10.26 -1.88
N THR A 133 -9.46 -9.41 -1.51
CA THR A 133 -9.91 -9.26 -0.13
C THR A 133 -10.55 -10.53 0.42
N THR A 134 -11.31 -11.28 -0.40
CA THR A 134 -11.90 -12.56 0.04
C THR A 134 -10.89 -13.70 0.17
N LYS A 135 -9.73 -13.58 -0.46
CA LYS A 135 -8.63 -14.55 -0.37
C LYS A 135 -7.81 -14.43 0.92
N ILE A 136 -7.86 -13.28 1.57
CA ILE A 136 -7.06 -12.97 2.75
C ILE A 136 -7.96 -12.88 3.97
N GLN A 137 -7.73 -13.80 4.92
CA GLN A 137 -8.41 -13.81 6.20
C GLN A 137 -7.77 -12.76 7.12
N ILE A 138 -8.51 -11.69 7.44
CA ILE A 138 -8.09 -10.74 8.48
C ILE A 138 -8.29 -11.40 9.84
N PRO A 139 -7.23 -11.51 10.70
CA PRO A 139 -7.35 -12.15 12.01
C PRO A 139 -8.41 -11.46 12.90
N GLU A 140 -9.36 -12.23 13.42
CA GLU A 140 -10.46 -11.69 14.23
C GLU A 140 -10.01 -10.94 15.48
N LEU A 141 -8.85 -11.30 16.05
CA LEU A 141 -8.32 -10.65 17.23
C LEU A 141 -8.25 -9.11 17.10
N PHE A 142 -8.01 -8.60 15.88
CA PHE A 142 -7.91 -7.16 15.63
C PHE A 142 -9.27 -6.46 15.73
N SER A 143 -10.37 -7.10 15.37
CA SER A 143 -11.73 -6.55 15.54
C SER A 143 -12.18 -6.47 17.00
N ARG A 144 -11.56 -7.29 17.86
CA ARG A 144 -11.87 -7.39 19.30
C ARG A 144 -11.09 -6.42 20.16
N LEU A 145 -10.18 -5.63 19.60
CA LEU A 145 -9.42 -4.65 20.36
C LEU A 145 -10.37 -3.62 21.00
N ASN A 146 -10.31 -3.49 22.31
CA ASN A 146 -11.10 -2.54 23.11
C ASN A 146 -10.26 -1.43 23.75
N ARG A 147 -8.93 -1.49 23.58
CA ARG A 147 -7.97 -0.48 23.99
C ARG A 147 -6.80 -0.43 23.04
N ASP A 148 -6.09 0.69 23.02
CA ASP A 148 -4.85 0.83 22.26
C ASP A 148 -3.81 -0.16 22.78
N VAL A 149 -3.09 -0.79 21.86
CA VAL A 149 -2.01 -1.72 22.18
C VAL A 149 -0.71 -1.28 21.48
N ALA A 150 0.41 -1.54 22.14
CA ALA A 150 1.73 -1.32 21.54
C ALA A 150 2.29 -2.65 21.06
N LEU A 151 2.57 -2.76 19.77
CA LEU A 151 3.01 -3.98 19.10
C LEU A 151 4.23 -3.71 18.20
N ARG A 152 4.97 -4.77 17.87
CA ARG A 152 5.98 -4.74 16.82
C ARG A 152 5.45 -5.44 15.57
N ALA A 153 5.97 -5.10 14.40
CA ALA A 153 5.55 -5.67 13.12
C ALA A 153 5.44 -7.20 13.14
N PRO A 154 6.42 -7.98 13.64
CA PRO A 154 6.34 -9.44 13.65
C PRO A 154 5.12 -10.03 14.35
N ILE A 155 4.56 -9.36 15.36
CA ILE A 155 3.37 -9.85 16.07
C ILE A 155 2.13 -9.78 15.18
N ILE A 156 2.01 -8.71 14.39
CA ILE A 156 0.91 -8.54 13.44
C ILE A 156 1.06 -9.52 12.28
N GLU A 157 2.29 -9.67 11.76
CA GLU A 157 2.61 -10.60 10.69
C GLU A 157 2.31 -12.04 11.10
N ASP A 158 2.71 -12.48 12.30
CA ASP A 158 2.42 -13.82 12.83
C ASP A 158 0.93 -14.11 12.84
N ALA A 159 0.11 -13.16 13.30
CA ALA A 159 -1.34 -13.31 13.32
C ALA A 159 -1.94 -13.50 11.91
N PHE A 160 -1.44 -12.73 10.92
CA PHE A 160 -1.87 -12.91 9.54
C PHE A 160 -1.40 -14.24 8.94
N ILE A 161 -0.16 -14.65 9.20
CA ILE A 161 0.41 -15.92 8.71
C ILE A 161 -0.37 -17.10 9.31
N GLU A 162 -0.69 -17.08 10.60
CA GLU A 162 -1.50 -18.12 11.26
C GLU A 162 -2.89 -18.24 10.64
N SER A 163 -3.49 -17.12 10.24
CA SER A 163 -4.84 -17.10 9.66
C SER A 163 -4.87 -17.42 8.16
N ASN A 164 -3.73 -17.39 7.47
CA ASN A 164 -3.64 -17.49 6.01
C ASN A 164 -2.63 -18.57 5.57
N PRO A 165 -3.03 -19.84 5.43
CA PRO A 165 -2.15 -20.88 4.92
C PRO A 165 -1.51 -20.51 3.58
N GLY A 166 -0.19 -20.66 3.48
CA GLY A 166 0.60 -20.29 2.30
C GLY A 166 1.16 -18.86 2.32
N LEU A 167 0.72 -17.99 3.25
CA LEU A 167 1.37 -16.70 3.47
C LEU A 167 2.67 -16.91 4.26
N THR A 168 3.77 -16.38 3.75
CA THR A 168 5.08 -16.44 4.39
C THR A 168 5.46 -15.10 5.01
N ARG A 169 6.47 -15.10 5.88
CA ARG A 169 7.03 -13.85 6.42
C ARG A 169 7.56 -12.90 5.33
N ASN A 170 8.05 -13.43 4.23
CA ASN A 170 8.49 -12.65 3.09
C ASN A 170 7.34 -12.11 2.22
N GLY A 171 6.14 -12.66 2.38
CA GLY A 171 4.95 -12.27 1.61
C GLY A 171 4.10 -11.18 2.27
N ILE A 172 4.49 -10.71 3.45
CA ILE A 172 3.77 -9.70 4.22
C ILE A 172 4.75 -8.62 4.71
N THR A 173 4.27 -7.39 4.84
CA THR A 173 5.00 -6.30 5.51
C THR A 173 4.03 -5.40 6.27
N VAL A 174 4.49 -4.85 7.39
CA VAL A 174 3.71 -4.01 8.31
C VAL A 174 4.35 -2.64 8.39
N THR A 175 3.67 -1.62 7.90
CA THR A 175 4.17 -0.24 7.90
C THR A 175 3.63 0.57 9.07
N CYS A 176 4.36 1.62 9.45
CA CYS A 176 3.94 2.57 10.47
C CYS A 176 4.16 4.02 10.03
N GLN A 177 3.34 4.91 10.58
CA GLN A 177 3.48 6.35 10.37
C GLN A 177 3.16 7.09 11.67
N GLY A 178 3.99 8.06 12.05
CA GLY A 178 3.78 8.83 13.27
C GLY A 178 3.71 7.97 14.55
N GLY A 179 4.43 6.82 14.58
CA GLY A 179 4.41 5.90 15.70
C GLY A 179 3.15 5.01 15.78
N ASN A 180 2.25 5.05 14.79
CA ASN A 180 1.05 4.22 14.73
C ASN A 180 1.14 3.21 13.60
N LEU A 181 0.45 2.05 13.74
CA LEU A 181 0.23 1.11 12.64
C LEU A 181 -0.43 1.85 11.47
N GLN A 182 0.18 1.77 10.30
CA GLN A 182 -0.38 2.37 9.09
C GLN A 182 -1.08 1.32 8.24
N GLU A 183 -0.34 0.32 7.75
CA GLU A 183 -0.84 -0.67 6.81
C GLU A 183 -0.24 -2.04 7.05
N VAL A 184 -0.99 -3.06 6.67
CA VAL A 184 -0.50 -4.40 6.37
C VAL A 184 -0.57 -4.58 4.86
N ARG A 185 0.55 -4.94 4.24
CA ARG A 185 0.68 -5.18 2.80
C ARG A 185 0.99 -6.63 2.55
N ILE A 186 0.25 -7.26 1.66
CA ILE A 186 0.38 -8.68 1.33
C ILE A 186 0.63 -8.82 -0.16
N CYS A 187 1.70 -9.54 -0.52
CA CYS A 187 2.07 -9.78 -1.90
C CYS A 187 1.32 -11.00 -2.44
N LEU A 188 0.69 -10.81 -3.60
CA LEU A 188 -0.13 -11.81 -4.28
C LEU A 188 0.35 -11.97 -5.71
N THR A 189 0.34 -13.20 -6.22
CA THR A 189 0.50 -13.44 -7.65
C THR A 189 -0.60 -12.73 -8.45
N ARG A 190 -0.49 -12.69 -9.79
CA ARG A 190 -1.56 -12.17 -10.65
C ARG A 190 -2.87 -12.95 -10.50
N ASP A 191 -2.80 -14.22 -10.06
CA ASP A 191 -3.95 -15.08 -9.73
C ASP A 191 -4.39 -14.97 -8.27
N LEU A 192 -3.89 -13.95 -7.56
CA LEU A 192 -4.24 -13.65 -6.17
C LEU A 192 -3.91 -14.77 -5.17
N GLN A 193 -2.83 -15.52 -5.40
CA GLN A 193 -2.28 -16.46 -4.41
C GLN A 193 -1.16 -15.76 -3.64
N PRO A 194 -0.96 -16.06 -2.34
CA PRO A 194 0.17 -15.55 -1.59
C PRO A 194 1.51 -15.85 -2.27
N ARG A 195 2.41 -14.87 -2.27
CA ARG A 195 3.80 -15.02 -2.75
C ARG A 195 4.75 -14.18 -1.91
N ASP A 196 6.04 -14.46 -2.00
CA ASP A 196 7.07 -13.57 -1.44
C ASP A 196 7.06 -12.23 -2.15
N CYS A 197 7.23 -11.15 -1.39
CA CYS A 197 7.38 -9.80 -1.91
C CYS A 197 8.77 -9.58 -2.50
N ALA A 198 8.86 -8.75 -3.51
CA ALA A 198 10.15 -8.23 -3.98
C ALA A 198 10.87 -7.46 -2.84
N PRO A 199 12.21 -7.44 -2.84
CA PRO A 199 12.99 -6.84 -1.73
C PRO A 199 12.66 -5.37 -1.43
N ASP A 200 12.34 -4.58 -2.45
CA ASP A 200 12.02 -3.16 -2.32
C ASP A 200 10.60 -2.89 -1.78
N SER A 201 9.71 -3.88 -1.84
CA SER A 201 8.37 -3.83 -1.27
C SER A 201 8.33 -4.23 0.22
N ARG A 202 9.40 -4.82 0.74
CA ARG A 202 9.52 -5.22 2.15
C ARG A 202 10.08 -4.08 3.00
N ARG A 203 9.20 -3.34 3.65
CA ARG A 203 9.55 -2.15 4.46
C ARG A 203 8.82 -2.17 5.78
N ASP A 204 9.22 -3.10 6.67
CA ASP A 204 8.60 -3.22 7.98
C ASP A 204 8.93 -2.04 8.90
N CYS A 205 7.96 -1.72 9.74
CA CYS A 205 8.19 -0.84 10.86
C CYS A 205 9.21 -1.47 11.83
N THR A 206 10.34 -0.81 12.02
CA THR A 206 11.43 -1.33 12.87
C THR A 206 11.22 -1.05 14.37
N SER A 207 10.34 -0.11 14.70
CA SER A 207 10.02 0.28 16.08
C SER A 207 8.73 -0.37 16.57
N THR A 208 8.51 -0.30 17.90
CA THR A 208 7.19 -0.53 18.47
C THR A 208 6.24 0.56 18.00
N MET A 209 5.06 0.18 17.55
CA MET A 209 4.02 1.08 17.08
C MET A 209 2.74 0.91 17.89
N THR A 210 1.96 1.97 18.01
CA THR A 210 0.64 1.92 18.59
C THR A 210 -0.36 1.42 17.53
N MET A 211 -1.19 0.46 17.90
CA MET A 211 -2.37 0.05 17.18
C MET A 211 -3.59 0.55 17.94
N PRO A 212 -4.20 1.68 17.52
CA PRO A 212 -5.37 2.24 18.19
C PRO A 212 -6.57 1.30 18.10
N ALA A 213 -7.39 1.24 19.16
CA ALA A 213 -8.62 0.45 19.13
C ALA A 213 -9.66 1.04 18.17
N PRO A 214 -10.45 0.20 17.48
CA PRO A 214 -11.63 0.64 16.71
C PRO A 214 -12.66 1.29 17.65
N ARG A 215 -13.22 2.42 17.24
CA ARG A 215 -14.17 3.24 18.03
C ARG A 215 -15.59 3.20 17.47
#